data_d49b788a53c81af318f25a2a8b5a514b
#
_entry.id   d49b788a53c81af318f25a2a8b5a514b
#
_cell.length_a   1.000
_cell.length_b   1.000
_cell.length_c   1.000
_cell.angle_alpha   90.00
_cell.angle_beta   90.00
_cell.angle_gamma   90.00
#
_symmetry.space_group_name_H-M   'P 1'
#
loop_
_entity.id
_entity.type
_entity.pdbx_description
1 polymer ?
#
loop_
_entity_poly.entity_id
_entity_poly.type
_entity_poly.pdbx_seq_one_letter_code
_entity_poly.pdbx_strand_id
1 'polypeptide(L)'
;VSRSKAKGTAAETAVVQYLQAAGFAQTERRALNGNLDRGDIAGIPGVVIEVKNCARQELPAWVAEAELERDNDHATLGVVWHKRRGKGNPADWFVTMSGAQFAALLREQQGLPVPAAEDGEAA
;
A
#
# COMPACT_ATOMS: atom_id res chain seq x y z
N VAL A 1 -2.18 15.00 -20.70
CA VAL A 1 -1.93 14.38 -19.38
C VAL A 1 -1.27 15.42 -18.49
N SER A 2 -1.83 15.63 -17.31
CA SER A 2 -1.28 16.59 -16.37
C SER A 2 0.09 16.12 -15.85
N ARG A 3 0.90 17.08 -15.39
CA ARG A 3 2.20 16.77 -14.78
C ARG A 3 2.02 15.89 -13.53
N SER A 4 1.01 16.18 -12.70
CA SER A 4 0.74 15.41 -11.50
C SER A 4 0.37 13.97 -11.81
N LYS A 5 -0.44 13.76 -12.84
CA LYS A 5 -0.82 12.41 -13.26
C LYS A 5 0.39 11.65 -13.80
N ALA A 6 1.23 12.31 -14.59
CA ALA A 6 2.44 11.68 -15.13
C ALA A 6 3.41 11.30 -14.01
N LYS A 7 3.56 12.14 -12.98
CA LYS A 7 4.40 11.84 -11.82
C LYS A 7 3.89 10.62 -11.06
N GLY A 8 2.57 10.55 -10.87
CA GLY A 8 1.95 9.41 -10.19
C GLY A 8 2.17 8.13 -10.94
N THR A 9 1.95 8.14 -12.26
CA THR A 9 2.17 6.96 -13.11
C THR A 9 3.62 6.52 -13.09
N ALA A 10 4.56 7.45 -13.16
CA ALA A 10 5.99 7.12 -13.11
C ALA A 10 6.38 6.48 -11.78
N ALA A 11 5.83 6.97 -10.67
CA ALA A 11 6.10 6.39 -9.36
C ALA A 11 5.53 4.98 -9.24
N GLU A 12 4.31 4.76 -9.72
CA GLU A 12 3.70 3.42 -9.73
C GLU A 12 4.54 2.45 -10.55
N THR A 13 4.97 2.87 -11.73
CA THR A 13 5.81 2.04 -12.59
C THR A 13 7.13 1.69 -11.91
N ALA A 14 7.75 2.65 -11.23
CA ALA A 14 9.00 2.41 -10.51
C ALA A 14 8.82 1.36 -9.40
N VAL A 15 7.73 1.45 -8.64
CA VAL A 15 7.43 0.48 -7.58
C VAL A 15 7.20 -0.91 -8.18
N VAL A 16 6.45 -0.99 -9.29
CA VAL A 16 6.22 -2.27 -9.97
C VAL A 16 7.53 -2.91 -10.39
N GLN A 17 8.39 -2.16 -11.05
CA GLN A 17 9.68 -2.68 -11.52
C GLN A 17 10.56 -3.12 -10.36
N TYR A 18 10.57 -2.34 -9.28
CA TYR A 18 11.33 -2.71 -8.09
C TYR A 18 10.82 -4.03 -7.49
N LEU A 19 9.51 -4.18 -7.35
CA LEU A 19 8.92 -5.39 -6.78
C LEU A 19 9.15 -6.61 -7.67
N GLN A 20 9.04 -6.44 -9.00
CA GLN A 20 9.34 -7.53 -9.93
C GLN A 20 10.77 -8.02 -9.74
N ALA A 21 11.72 -7.11 -9.65
CA ALA A 21 13.12 -7.44 -9.44
C ALA A 21 13.37 -8.05 -8.06
N ALA A 22 12.54 -7.70 -7.08
CA ALA A 22 12.65 -8.23 -5.72
C ALA A 22 12.02 -9.62 -5.56
N GLY A 23 11.47 -10.18 -6.63
CA GLY A 23 10.93 -11.54 -6.61
C GLY A 23 9.41 -11.63 -6.76
N PHE A 24 8.72 -10.49 -6.84
CA PHE A 24 7.26 -10.48 -7.00
C PHE A 24 6.94 -10.30 -8.49
N ALA A 25 7.19 -11.34 -9.27
CA ALA A 25 7.19 -11.31 -10.73
C ALA A 25 5.82 -10.96 -11.33
N GLN A 26 4.74 -11.20 -10.61
CA GLN A 26 3.38 -10.95 -11.09
C GLN A 26 2.88 -9.53 -10.78
N THR A 27 3.71 -8.70 -10.18
CA THR A 27 3.34 -7.32 -9.85
C THR A 27 3.07 -6.52 -11.12
N GLU A 28 1.99 -5.76 -11.11
CA GLU A 28 1.63 -4.88 -12.22
C GLU A 28 0.86 -3.69 -11.71
N ARG A 29 0.76 -2.64 -12.53
CA ARG A 29 -0.13 -1.53 -12.20
C ARG A 29 -1.57 -2.01 -12.33
N ARG A 30 -2.40 -1.65 -11.34
CA ARG A 30 -3.80 -2.04 -11.39
C ARG A 30 -4.57 -1.10 -12.31
N ALA A 31 -5.25 -1.65 -13.30
CA ALA A 31 -6.17 -0.89 -14.12
C ALA A 31 -7.43 -0.58 -13.32
N LEU A 32 -7.97 0.63 -13.49
CA LEU A 32 -9.27 0.97 -12.95
C LEU A 32 -10.32 0.07 -13.60
N ASN A 33 -11.05 -0.66 -12.77
CA ASN A 33 -12.05 -1.61 -13.23
C ASN A 33 -13.22 -1.58 -12.24
N GLY A 34 -14.31 -0.98 -12.66
CA GLY A 34 -15.48 -0.81 -11.81
C GLY A 34 -15.40 0.46 -10.96
N ASN A 35 -16.24 0.52 -9.93
CA ASN A 35 -16.43 1.72 -9.11
C ASN A 35 -15.62 1.73 -7.83
N LEU A 36 -15.01 0.60 -7.45
CA LEU A 36 -14.27 0.49 -6.22
C LEU A 36 -12.78 0.63 -6.48
N ASP A 37 -12.15 1.53 -5.74
CA ASP A 37 -10.71 1.65 -5.74
C ASP A 37 -10.11 0.56 -4.86
N ARG A 38 -9.19 -0.21 -5.42
CA ARG A 38 -8.51 -1.31 -4.75
C ARG A 38 -6.99 -1.14 -4.74
N GLY A 39 -6.54 0.12 -4.90
CA GLY A 39 -5.13 0.46 -4.88
C GLY A 39 -4.49 0.51 -6.25
N ASP A 40 -3.23 0.92 -6.28
CA ASP A 40 -2.50 1.20 -7.52
C ASP A 40 -1.78 -0.01 -8.08
N ILE A 41 -1.50 -1.02 -7.25
CA ILE A 41 -0.66 -2.16 -7.60
C ILE A 41 -1.47 -3.45 -7.46
N ALA A 42 -1.34 -4.33 -8.45
CA ALA A 42 -1.95 -5.65 -8.44
C ALA A 42 -0.86 -6.72 -8.47
N GLY A 43 -1.25 -7.97 -8.18
CA GLY A 43 -0.35 -9.09 -8.32
C GLY A 43 0.36 -9.51 -7.04
N ILE A 44 0.01 -8.90 -5.90
CA ILE A 44 0.51 -9.30 -4.59
C ILE A 44 -0.70 -9.70 -3.74
N PRO A 45 -1.02 -10.99 -3.64
CA PRO A 45 -2.22 -11.41 -2.95
C PRO A 45 -2.28 -10.93 -1.51
N GLY A 46 -3.45 -10.40 -1.12
CA GLY A 46 -3.68 -9.97 0.25
C GLY A 46 -3.09 -8.62 0.62
N VAL A 47 -2.46 -7.93 -0.32
CA VAL A 47 -1.80 -6.65 -0.05
C VAL A 47 -2.27 -5.60 -1.03
N VAL A 48 -2.75 -4.48 -0.51
CA VAL A 48 -3.05 -3.29 -1.30
C VAL A 48 -1.91 -2.30 -1.11
N ILE A 49 -1.41 -1.77 -2.21
CA ILE A 49 -0.35 -0.76 -2.19
C ILE A 49 -0.86 0.49 -2.90
N GLU A 50 -0.89 1.58 -2.18
CA GLU A 50 -1.20 2.88 -2.71
C GLU A 50 0.12 3.63 -2.88
N VAL A 51 0.40 4.13 -4.09
CA VAL A 51 1.67 4.80 -4.38
C VAL A 51 1.43 6.31 -4.45
N LYS A 52 2.26 7.07 -3.76
CA LYS A 52 2.14 8.54 -3.72
C LYS A 52 3.46 9.19 -4.13
N ASN A 53 3.33 10.22 -4.96
CA ASN A 53 4.44 11.11 -5.30
C ASN A 53 3.92 12.54 -5.24
N CYS A 54 3.87 13.09 -4.03
CA CYS A 54 3.34 14.41 -3.77
C CYS A 54 4.38 15.25 -3.04
N ALA A 55 4.42 16.55 -3.35
CA ALA A 55 5.35 17.46 -2.69
C ALA A 55 5.03 17.61 -1.20
N ARG A 56 3.75 17.53 -0.85
CA ARG A 56 3.28 17.64 0.53
C ARG A 56 2.78 16.29 1.01
N GLN A 57 3.27 15.86 2.17
CA GLN A 57 2.83 14.61 2.77
C GLN A 57 1.53 14.82 3.54
N GLU A 58 0.62 13.87 3.37
CA GLU A 58 -0.66 13.85 4.08
C GLU A 58 -0.92 12.43 4.58
N LEU A 59 0.00 11.95 5.41
CA LEU A 59 0.02 10.54 5.84
C LEU A 59 -1.30 10.05 6.44
N PRO A 60 -1.98 10.82 7.33
CA PRO A 60 -3.24 10.32 7.88
C PRO A 60 -4.28 10.04 6.81
N ALA A 61 -4.43 10.93 5.83
CA ALA A 61 -5.38 10.75 4.75
C ALA A 61 -4.97 9.60 3.84
N TRP A 62 -3.68 9.50 3.55
CA TRP A 62 -3.17 8.44 2.68
C TRP A 62 -3.35 7.05 3.31
N VAL A 63 -3.07 6.93 4.60
CA VAL A 63 -3.23 5.65 5.30
C VAL A 63 -4.71 5.26 5.36
N ALA A 64 -5.60 6.22 5.63
CA ALA A 64 -7.03 5.96 5.63
C ALA A 64 -7.51 5.48 4.24
N GLU A 65 -7.01 6.10 3.18
CA GLU A 65 -7.32 5.70 1.81
C GLU A 65 -6.85 4.27 1.53
N ALA A 66 -5.62 3.94 1.91
CA ALA A 66 -5.08 2.60 1.70
C ALA A 66 -5.87 1.54 2.46
N GLU A 67 -6.33 1.86 3.67
CA GLU A 67 -7.13 0.94 4.46
C GLU A 67 -8.53 0.73 3.88
N LEU A 68 -9.12 1.78 3.32
CA LEU A 68 -10.39 1.65 2.61
C LEU A 68 -10.23 0.76 1.37
N GLU A 69 -9.17 0.97 0.62
CA GLU A 69 -8.87 0.16 -0.56
C GLU A 69 -8.58 -1.30 -0.20
N ARG A 70 -7.90 -1.52 0.94
CA ARG A 70 -7.72 -2.86 1.50
C ARG A 70 -9.07 -3.55 1.69
N ASP A 71 -10.02 -2.83 2.29
CA ASP A 71 -11.34 -3.38 2.55
C ASP A 71 -12.10 -3.65 1.25
N ASN A 72 -12.00 -2.73 0.28
CA ASN A 72 -12.63 -2.90 -1.03
C ASN A 72 -12.10 -4.15 -1.77
N ASP A 73 -10.81 -4.45 -1.60
CA ASP A 73 -10.15 -5.57 -2.27
C ASP A 73 -10.19 -6.85 -1.42
N HIS A 74 -10.80 -6.81 -0.25
CA HIS A 74 -10.80 -7.92 0.71
C HIS A 74 -9.38 -8.39 1.05
N ALA A 75 -8.44 -7.46 1.07
CA ALA A 75 -7.05 -7.72 1.40
C ALA A 75 -6.83 -7.69 2.91
N THR A 76 -5.68 -8.16 3.36
CA THR A 76 -5.34 -8.17 4.77
C THR A 76 -4.46 -6.98 5.17
N LEU A 77 -3.80 -6.37 4.20
CA LEU A 77 -2.86 -5.27 4.45
C LEU A 77 -3.04 -4.18 3.39
N GLY A 78 -3.12 -2.94 3.85
CA GLY A 78 -3.15 -1.77 2.96
C GLY A 78 -2.07 -0.79 3.39
N VAL A 79 -1.15 -0.48 2.50
CA VAL A 79 0.01 0.35 2.80
C VAL A 79 0.18 1.46 1.77
N VAL A 80 0.90 2.50 2.17
CA VAL A 80 1.23 3.63 1.30
C VAL A 80 2.73 3.60 1.04
N TRP A 81 3.11 3.52 -0.22
CA TRP A 81 4.51 3.56 -0.64
C TRP A 81 4.73 4.94 -1.27
N HIS A 82 5.48 5.79 -0.59
CA HIS A 82 5.57 7.18 -1.01
C HIS A 82 7.00 7.61 -1.30
N LYS A 83 7.13 8.34 -2.40
CA LYS A 83 8.43 8.74 -2.92
C LYS A 83 9.09 9.74 -1.98
N ARG A 84 10.38 9.54 -1.74
CA ARG A 84 11.21 10.48 -1.02
C ARG A 84 11.84 11.46 -2.00
N ARG A 85 11.81 12.73 -1.63
CA ARG A 85 12.45 13.78 -2.42
C ARG A 85 13.94 13.47 -2.61
N GLY A 86 14.41 13.57 -3.85
CA GLY A 86 15.81 13.34 -4.17
C GLY A 86 16.23 11.89 -4.24
N LYS A 87 15.30 10.93 -4.08
CA LYS A 87 15.60 9.51 -4.16
C LYS A 87 14.82 8.89 -5.31
N GLY A 88 15.54 8.39 -6.32
CA GLY A 88 14.90 7.79 -7.48
C GLY A 88 14.57 6.31 -7.32
N ASN A 89 15.27 5.62 -6.42
CA ASN A 89 15.07 4.18 -6.24
C ASN A 89 13.99 3.92 -5.20
N PRO A 90 12.91 3.19 -5.55
CA PRO A 90 11.85 2.87 -4.59
C PRO A 90 12.33 2.13 -3.33
N ALA A 91 13.47 1.47 -3.38
CA ALA A 91 14.06 0.86 -2.19
C ALA A 91 14.36 1.88 -1.10
N ASP A 92 14.59 3.13 -1.46
CA ASP A 92 14.90 4.21 -0.54
C ASP A 92 13.69 5.00 -0.10
N TRP A 93 12.52 4.71 -0.67
CA TRP A 93 11.27 5.37 -0.31
C TRP A 93 10.73 4.73 0.97
N PHE A 94 9.66 5.31 1.51
CA PHE A 94 9.06 4.80 2.73
C PHE A 94 7.74 4.11 2.45
N VAL A 95 7.47 3.07 3.23
CA VAL A 95 6.16 2.41 3.26
C VAL A 95 5.56 2.68 4.62
N THR A 96 4.37 3.29 4.62
CA THR A 96 3.68 3.70 5.85
C THR A 96 2.39 2.91 6.01
N MET A 97 2.14 2.46 7.21
CA MET A 97 0.92 1.76 7.58
C MET A 97 0.54 2.14 9.00
N SER A 98 -0.69 1.83 9.41
CA SER A 98 -1.10 2.04 10.79
C SER A 98 -0.38 1.07 11.73
N GLY A 99 -0.26 1.46 13.00
CA GLY A 99 0.31 0.58 14.01
C GLY A 99 -0.45 -0.74 14.15
N ALA A 100 -1.77 -0.70 13.97
CA ALA A 100 -2.59 -1.92 14.04
C ALA A 100 -2.21 -2.91 12.95
N GLN A 101 -1.99 -2.42 11.72
CA GLN A 101 -1.57 -3.29 10.63
C GLN A 101 -0.16 -3.83 10.85
N PHE A 102 0.74 -2.99 11.35
CA PHE A 102 2.09 -3.45 11.64
C PHE A 102 2.09 -4.52 12.74
N ALA A 103 1.26 -4.35 13.77
CA ALA A 103 1.12 -5.37 14.81
C ALA A 103 0.62 -6.70 14.23
N ALA A 104 -0.32 -6.64 13.29
CA ALA A 104 -0.79 -7.85 12.61
C ALA A 104 0.34 -8.53 11.82
N LEU A 105 1.15 -7.74 11.14
CA LEU A 105 2.31 -8.23 10.42
C LEU A 105 3.32 -8.88 11.37
N LEU A 106 3.56 -8.27 12.51
CA LEU A 106 4.45 -8.81 13.52
C LEU A 106 3.96 -10.16 14.06
N ARG A 107 2.66 -10.26 14.32
CA ARG A 107 2.08 -11.55 14.78
C ARG A 107 2.35 -12.63 13.75
N GLU A 108 2.07 -12.34 12.49
CA GLU A 108 2.28 -13.30 11.42
C GLU A 108 3.75 -13.70 11.32
N GLN A 109 4.65 -12.74 11.35
CA GLN A 109 6.08 -12.98 11.25
C GLN A 109 6.61 -13.79 12.44
N GLN A 110 6.03 -13.62 13.62
CA GLN A 110 6.40 -14.35 14.83
C GLN A 110 5.64 -15.66 15.00
N GLY A 111 4.71 -15.97 14.10
CA GLY A 111 3.89 -17.18 14.21
C GLY A 111 2.91 -17.14 15.36
N LEU A 112 2.48 -15.95 15.78
CA LEU A 112 1.53 -15.80 16.86
C LEU A 112 0.10 -15.75 16.33
N PRO A 113 -0.88 -16.28 17.10
CA PRO A 113 -2.27 -16.24 16.67
C PRO A 113 -2.84 -14.82 16.78
N VAL A 114 -3.91 -14.59 16.03
CA VAL A 114 -4.69 -13.36 16.18
C VAL A 114 -5.37 -13.43 17.53
N PRO A 115 -5.27 -12.38 18.37
CA PRO A 115 -5.96 -12.38 19.67
C PRO A 115 -7.46 -12.47 19.48
N ALA A 116 -8.13 -13.16 20.42
CA ALA A 116 -9.58 -13.23 20.41
C ALA A 116 -10.17 -11.83 20.61
N ALA A 117 -11.24 -11.53 19.91
CA ALA A 117 -11.96 -10.29 20.13
C ALA A 117 -12.56 -10.29 21.53
N GLU A 118 -12.44 -9.15 22.22
CA GLU A 118 -13.08 -9.02 23.53
C GLU A 118 -14.56 -8.75 23.34
N ASP A 119 -15.39 -9.55 24.02
CA ASP A 119 -16.84 -9.42 23.91
C ASP A 119 -17.27 -8.06 24.45
N GLY A 120 -18.13 -7.38 23.69
CA GLY A 120 -18.67 -6.10 24.11
C GLY A 120 -17.63 -4.99 24.16
N GLU A 121 -16.49 -5.19 23.52
CA GLU A 121 -15.43 -4.22 23.51
C GLU A 121 -15.84 -2.99 22.71
N ALA A 122 -15.95 -1.89 23.40
CA ALA A 122 -16.17 -0.60 22.77
C ALA A 122 -14.88 0.19 22.90
N ALA A 123 -14.06 0.07 21.94
CA ALA A 123 -12.78 0.76 21.98
C ALA A 123 -12.94 2.27 21.96
#